data_bed125b7a7e5d22d0842b43f601ac2b6
#
_entry.id   bed125b7a7e5d22d0842b43f601ac2b6
#
_cell.length_a   1.000
_cell.length_b   1.000
_cell.length_c   1.000
_cell.angle_alpha   90.00
_cell.angle_beta   90.00
_cell.angle_gamma   90.00
#
_symmetry.space_group_name_H-M   'P 1'
#
loop_
_entity.id
_entity.type
_entity.pdbx_description
1 polymer ?
#
loop_
_entity_poly.entity_id
_entity_poly.type
_entity_poly.pdbx_seq_one_letter_code
_entity_poly.pdbx_strand_id
1 'polypeptide(L)'
;MYDIQLASTEEDIASTFNVMVQLRTHLKKQEYVALIQQMQRESGYQIAILRHNETVCSVAGFRITSSLSWGKFVYVDDLISDDKMRSRGFGEALLSWIS
;
A
#
# COMPACT_ATOMS: atom_id res chain seq x y z
N MET A 1 18.52 6.84 -1.19
CA MET A 1 18.11 5.58 -1.81
C MET A 1 16.89 5.00 -1.10
N TYR A 2 15.99 4.39 -1.83
CA TYR A 2 14.77 3.85 -1.25
C TYR A 2 14.71 2.34 -1.43
N ASP A 3 13.85 1.67 -0.64
CA ASP A 3 13.53 0.27 -0.81
C ASP A 3 12.02 0.06 -0.82
N ILE A 4 11.59 -1.02 -1.45
CA ILE A 4 10.18 -1.38 -1.57
C ILE A 4 10.00 -2.81 -1.06
N GLN A 5 8.97 -3.01 -0.23
CA GLN A 5 8.63 -4.34 0.26
C GLN A 5 7.13 -4.46 0.53
N LEU A 6 6.64 -5.67 0.60
CA LEU A 6 5.26 -5.91 1.03
C LEU A 6 5.17 -5.81 2.54
N ALA A 7 4.05 -5.29 3.02
CA ALA A 7 3.74 -5.26 4.45
C ALA A 7 3.35 -6.67 4.89
N SER A 8 4.18 -7.32 5.67
CA SER A 8 3.95 -8.69 6.10
C SER A 8 3.68 -8.84 7.59
N THR A 9 4.04 -7.87 8.40
CA THR A 9 3.85 -7.91 9.86
C THR A 9 2.86 -6.83 10.28
N GLU A 10 2.33 -6.97 11.51
CA GLU A 10 1.48 -5.92 12.08
C GLU A 10 2.20 -4.58 12.13
N GLU A 11 3.49 -4.61 12.46
CA GLU A 11 4.30 -3.38 12.51
C GLU A 11 4.40 -2.73 11.14
N ASP A 12 4.64 -3.55 10.10
CA ASP A 12 4.68 -3.04 8.73
C ASP A 12 3.37 -2.36 8.37
N ILE A 13 2.25 -3.03 8.64
CA ILE A 13 0.93 -2.49 8.33
C ILE A 13 0.70 -1.19 9.09
N ALA A 14 0.98 -1.20 10.41
CA ALA A 14 0.79 -0.01 11.25
C ALA A 14 1.61 1.18 10.73
N SER A 15 2.81 0.91 10.21
CA SER A 15 3.69 1.97 9.72
C SER A 15 3.12 2.72 8.51
N THR A 16 2.15 2.14 7.82
CA THR A 16 1.55 2.76 6.63
C THR A 16 0.39 3.69 6.95
N PHE A 17 -0.12 3.67 8.18
CA PHE A 17 -1.34 4.41 8.52
C PHE A 17 -1.23 5.90 8.25
N ASN A 18 -0.12 6.53 8.67
CA ASN A 18 0.02 7.99 8.55
C ASN A 18 0.02 8.47 7.10
N VAL A 19 0.41 7.60 6.17
CA VAL A 19 0.35 7.93 4.75
C VAL A 19 -1.02 7.56 4.17
N MET A 20 -1.50 6.35 4.48
CA MET A 20 -2.78 5.88 3.93
C MET A 20 -3.95 6.78 4.32
N VAL A 21 -3.95 7.31 5.54
CA VAL A 21 -5.04 8.17 6.02
C VAL A 21 -5.13 9.48 5.24
N GLN A 22 -4.05 9.89 4.57
CA GLN A 22 -4.09 11.08 3.72
C GLN A 22 -4.97 10.87 2.50
N LEU A 23 -5.11 9.62 2.04
CA LEU A 23 -6.00 9.27 0.94
C LEU A 23 -7.39 8.86 1.44
N ARG A 24 -7.43 8.05 2.49
CA ARG A 24 -8.67 7.51 3.07
C ARG A 24 -8.86 8.11 4.45
N THR A 25 -9.37 9.32 4.48
CA THR A 25 -9.41 10.16 5.69
C THR A 25 -10.33 9.65 6.79
N HIS A 26 -11.22 8.70 6.47
CA HIS A 26 -12.13 8.12 7.46
C HIS A 26 -11.48 7.04 8.31
N LEU A 27 -10.26 6.59 7.98
CA LEU A 27 -9.59 5.51 8.70
C LEU A 27 -9.25 5.93 10.12
N LYS A 28 -9.34 4.97 11.04
CA LYS A 28 -9.02 5.17 12.46
C LYS A 28 -7.84 4.31 12.85
N LYS A 29 -6.87 4.93 13.48
CA LYS A 29 -5.61 4.27 13.83
C LYS A 29 -5.82 2.99 14.64
N GLN A 30 -6.74 3.02 15.60
CA GLN A 30 -6.96 1.88 16.49
C GLN A 30 -7.54 0.65 15.77
N GLU A 31 -8.18 0.87 14.62
CA GLU A 31 -8.87 -0.19 13.87
C GLU A 31 -8.10 -0.60 12.62
N TYR A 32 -7.07 0.15 12.27
CA TYR A 32 -6.43 0.04 10.96
C TYR A 32 -5.80 -1.32 10.70
N VAL A 33 -4.95 -1.79 11.62
CA VAL A 33 -4.23 -3.06 11.42
C VAL A 33 -5.21 -4.21 11.27
N ALA A 34 -6.22 -4.29 12.14
CA ALA A 34 -7.21 -5.35 12.09
C ALA A 34 -8.00 -5.29 10.78
N LEU A 35 -8.35 -4.09 10.32
CA LEU A 35 -9.07 -3.92 9.05
C LEU A 35 -8.23 -4.43 7.88
N ILE A 36 -6.97 -4.04 7.82
CA ILE A 36 -6.08 -4.47 6.73
C ILE A 36 -5.91 -6.00 6.76
N GLN A 37 -5.70 -6.58 7.93
CA GLN A 37 -5.55 -8.02 8.05
C GLN A 37 -6.81 -8.76 7.60
N GLN A 38 -7.99 -8.23 7.91
CA GLN A 38 -9.24 -8.80 7.44
C GLN A 38 -9.32 -8.76 5.91
N MET A 39 -8.96 -7.63 5.31
CA MET A 39 -8.95 -7.50 3.85
C MET A 39 -7.94 -8.44 3.21
N GLN A 40 -6.80 -8.67 3.85
CA GLN A 40 -5.81 -9.64 3.37
C GLN A 40 -6.39 -11.05 3.32
N ARG A 41 -7.14 -11.44 4.35
CA ARG A 41 -7.76 -12.77 4.41
C ARG A 41 -8.93 -12.93 3.45
N GLU A 42 -9.75 -11.90 3.32
CA GLU A 42 -11.01 -12.00 2.57
C GLU A 42 -10.88 -11.71 1.09
N SER A 43 -9.98 -10.83 0.71
CA SER A 43 -9.87 -10.41 -0.69
C SER A 43 -8.45 -10.44 -1.23
N GLY A 44 -7.49 -10.92 -0.46
CA GLY A 44 -6.10 -10.96 -0.89
C GLY A 44 -5.45 -9.59 -1.03
N TYR A 45 -5.97 -8.59 -0.30
CA TYR A 45 -5.42 -7.24 -0.34
C TYR A 45 -3.98 -7.24 0.18
N GLN A 46 -3.10 -6.52 -0.49
CA GLN A 46 -1.70 -6.39 -0.09
C GLN A 46 -1.30 -4.93 -0.13
N ILE A 47 -0.32 -4.58 0.70
CA ILE A 47 0.24 -3.24 0.72
C ILE A 47 1.72 -3.33 0.38
N ALA A 48 2.14 -2.56 -0.62
CA ALA A 48 3.55 -2.35 -0.94
C ALA A 48 3.98 -1.03 -0.32
N ILE A 49 5.13 -1.03 0.32
CA ILE A 49 5.64 0.13 1.05
C ILE A 49 6.96 0.57 0.42
N LEU A 50 7.06 1.85 0.10
CA LEU A 50 8.32 2.46 -0.29
C LEU A 50 8.83 3.29 0.86
N ARG A 51 10.03 2.93 1.36
CA ARG A 51 10.70 3.64 2.45
C ARG A 51 11.99 4.28 1.96
N HIS A 52 12.28 5.42 2.53
CA HIS A 52 13.56 6.10 2.34
C HIS A 52 14.09 6.42 3.74
N ASN A 53 15.25 5.87 4.08
CA ASN A 53 15.82 6.02 5.42
C ASN A 53 14.82 5.62 6.51
N GLU A 54 14.17 4.46 6.33
CA GLU A 54 13.18 3.89 7.24
C GLU A 54 11.88 4.69 7.38
N THR A 55 11.74 5.78 6.62
CA THR A 55 10.52 6.58 6.59
C THR A 55 9.61 6.10 5.47
N VAL A 56 8.34 5.85 5.78
CA VAL A 56 7.35 5.48 4.76
C VAL A 56 7.04 6.73 3.92
N CYS A 57 7.38 6.67 2.64
CA CYS A 57 7.19 7.78 1.72
C CYS A 57 5.99 7.58 0.79
N SER A 58 5.69 6.34 0.44
CA SER A 58 4.59 6.03 -0.46
C SER A 58 4.08 4.63 -0.16
N VAL A 59 2.78 4.42 -0.37
CA VAL A 59 2.16 3.11 -0.18
C VAL A 59 1.20 2.84 -1.33
N ALA A 60 1.07 1.56 -1.67
CA ALA A 60 0.10 1.12 -2.67
C ALA A 60 -0.65 -0.08 -2.11
N GLY A 61 -1.97 -0.01 -2.12
CA GLY A 61 -2.83 -1.13 -1.78
C GLY A 61 -3.32 -1.77 -3.06
N PHE A 62 -3.17 -3.07 -3.20
CA PHE A 62 -3.49 -3.75 -4.45
C PHE A 62 -3.96 -5.18 -4.19
N ARG A 63 -4.59 -5.74 -5.20
CA ARG A 63 -5.02 -7.14 -5.21
C ARG A 63 -4.60 -7.78 -6.52
N ILE A 64 -4.20 -9.05 -6.45
CA ILE A 64 -4.02 -9.85 -7.65
C ILE A 64 -5.34 -10.59 -7.85
N THR A 65 -5.97 -10.36 -8.98
CA THR A 65 -7.29 -10.92 -9.26
C THR A 65 -7.32 -11.55 -10.65
N SER A 66 -8.43 -12.19 -10.98
CA SER A 66 -8.57 -12.90 -12.26
C SER A 66 -9.90 -12.58 -12.90
N SER A 67 -9.92 -12.59 -14.23
CA SER A 67 -11.17 -12.51 -14.99
C SER A 67 -11.12 -13.50 -16.14
N LEU A 68 -12.28 -13.80 -16.69
CA LEU A 68 -12.33 -14.71 -17.85
C LEU A 68 -11.66 -14.10 -19.08
N SER A 69 -11.72 -12.77 -19.20
CA SER A 69 -11.17 -12.04 -20.35
C SER A 69 -9.67 -11.84 -20.28
N TRP A 70 -9.16 -11.51 -19.06
CA TRP A 70 -7.79 -11.05 -18.89
C TRP A 70 -6.87 -12.07 -18.23
N GLY A 71 -7.43 -13.13 -17.60
CA GLY A 71 -6.67 -14.00 -16.74
C GLY A 71 -6.30 -13.29 -15.46
N LYS A 72 -5.07 -13.49 -14.97
CA LYS A 72 -4.59 -12.81 -13.76
C LYS A 72 -4.14 -11.40 -14.07
N PHE A 73 -4.50 -10.46 -13.21
CA PHE A 73 -4.03 -9.08 -13.33
C PHE A 73 -3.96 -8.42 -11.96
N VAL A 74 -3.22 -7.32 -11.88
CA VAL A 74 -3.08 -6.53 -10.66
C VAL A 74 -4.08 -5.39 -10.71
N TYR A 75 -4.85 -5.24 -9.62
CA TYR A 75 -5.77 -4.13 -9.46
C TYR A 75 -5.26 -3.26 -8.32
N VAL A 76 -4.89 -2.02 -8.62
CA VAL A 76 -4.41 -1.08 -7.61
C VAL A 76 -5.60 -0.31 -7.06
N ASP A 77 -5.95 -0.57 -5.80
CA ASP A 77 -7.07 0.08 -5.14
C ASP A 77 -6.68 1.45 -4.55
N ASP A 78 -5.47 1.53 -4.05
CA ASP A 78 -5.01 2.69 -3.30
C ASP A 78 -3.57 3.00 -3.71
N LEU A 79 -3.28 4.29 -3.93
CA LEU A 79 -1.92 4.73 -4.22
C LEU A 79 -1.79 6.14 -3.67
N ILE A 80 -0.85 6.32 -2.73
CA ILE A 80 -0.67 7.61 -2.09
C ILE A 80 0.78 7.79 -1.66
N SER A 81 1.32 8.96 -1.92
CA SER A 81 2.62 9.38 -1.38
C SER A 81 2.37 10.38 -0.26
N ASP A 82 3.24 10.34 0.76
CA ASP A 82 3.21 11.31 1.85
C ASP A 82 3.24 12.72 1.23
N ASP A 83 2.42 13.62 1.75
CA ASP A 83 2.28 14.97 1.21
C ASP A 83 3.60 15.73 1.20
N LYS A 84 4.55 15.38 2.08
CA LYS A 84 5.89 15.99 2.12
C LYS A 84 6.83 15.38 1.08
N MET A 85 6.46 14.27 0.47
CA MET A 85 7.32 13.49 -0.43
C MET A 85 6.76 13.39 -1.85
N ARG A 86 5.73 14.15 -2.16
CA ARG A 86 5.11 14.13 -3.49
C ARG A 86 6.05 14.70 -4.54
N SER A 87 5.82 14.31 -5.79
CA SER A 87 6.60 14.76 -6.96
C SER A 87 8.04 14.27 -6.97
N ARG A 88 8.33 13.17 -6.27
CA ARG A 88 9.65 12.53 -6.29
C ARG A 88 9.67 11.21 -7.05
N GLY A 89 8.56 10.86 -7.73
CA GLY A 89 8.48 9.63 -8.51
C GLY A 89 8.28 8.36 -7.70
N PHE A 90 7.95 8.47 -6.41
CA PHE A 90 7.78 7.28 -5.56
C PHE A 90 6.56 6.46 -5.94
N GLY A 91 5.46 7.11 -6.31
CA GLY A 91 4.26 6.41 -6.77
C GLY A 91 4.52 5.60 -8.03
N GLU A 92 5.24 6.18 -8.98
CA GLU A 92 5.62 5.47 -10.21
C GLU A 92 6.54 4.29 -9.90
N ALA A 93 7.47 4.47 -8.97
CA ALA A 93 8.37 3.39 -8.57
C ALA A 93 7.59 2.22 -7.98
N LEU A 94 6.59 2.51 -7.13
CA LEU A 94 5.72 1.48 -6.57
C LEU A 94 4.92 0.74 -7.64
N LEU A 95 4.30 1.48 -8.55
CA LEU A 95 3.52 0.87 -9.63
C LEU A 95 4.40 -0.03 -10.50
N SER A 96 5.59 0.42 -10.81
CA SER A 96 6.54 -0.36 -11.61
C SER A 96 6.95 -1.64 -10.86
N TRP A 97 7.14 -1.55 -9.56
CA TRP A 97 7.53 -2.69 -8.75
C TRP A 97 6.42 -3.75 -8.65
N ILE A 98 5.17 -3.30 -8.55
CA ILE A 98 4.00 -4.19 -8.45
C ILE A 98 3.70 -4.92 -9.75
N SER A 99 3.90 -4.26 -10.87
CA SER A 99 3.57 -4.82 -12.20
C SER A 99 4.55 -5.84 -12.75
#